data_c3cb156c5ccfc05253f9c5eef167bb24
#
_entry.id   c3cb156c5ccfc05253f9c5eef167bb24
#
_cell.length_a   1.000
_cell.length_b   1.000
_cell.length_c   1.000
_cell.angle_alpha   90.00
_cell.angle_beta   90.00
_cell.angle_gamma   90.00
#
_symmetry.space_group_name_H-M   'P 1'
#
loop_
_entity.id
_entity.type
_entity.pdbx_description
1 polymer ?
#
loop_
_entity_poly.entity_id
_entity_poly.type
_entity_poly.pdbx_seq_one_letter_code
_entity_poly.pdbx_strand_id
1 'polypeptide(L)'
;MKSRAISKWIPWIGLISVTLGSHAGAWGEEGHQIVGTIAMTRLTPQARAAIIELLGNDDLAKAGLWADQIRGDSKYDWAKPLHYVNAPRNENSIVLERDCAKGECVVGAITRFLAVATDSTKPIEERREALKFAIHFIGDLHQPLHAGYADDMGGNRIQVIAFGDKKTNLHALWDTVLIYRKSQGDWRGLAKALETDMPANEVAQWEGNLDPLAWGNESRAITRVIYNELPANAKVGEAYYESNLPIVARRLAAGGVRLAAALNKTFASYKPAAKNDDRAVSPVRPSTDSPAEKPADKPAQKAAPIPIGVPAVVPAPVSVP
;
A
#
# COMPACT_ATOMS: atom_id res chain seq x y z
N MET A 1 -51.30 2.42 -57.33
CA MET A 1 -50.28 1.55 -56.68
C MET A 1 -49.49 2.40 -55.68
N LYS A 2 -49.70 2.23 -54.37
CA LYS A 2 -49.05 3.04 -53.33
C LYS A 2 -47.90 2.20 -52.75
N SER A 3 -46.67 2.65 -52.94
CA SER A 3 -45.45 2.08 -52.36
C SER A 3 -45.34 2.50 -50.91
N ARG A 4 -45.27 1.52 -49.97
CA ARG A 4 -45.00 1.72 -48.54
C ARG A 4 -43.50 1.63 -48.33
N ALA A 5 -42.89 2.74 -47.90
CA ALA A 5 -41.53 2.79 -47.42
C ALA A 5 -41.46 2.19 -46.00
N ILE A 6 -40.65 1.16 -45.80
CA ILE A 6 -40.35 0.52 -44.50
C ILE A 6 -39.16 1.28 -43.92
N SER A 7 -39.40 2.05 -42.85
CA SER A 7 -38.37 2.70 -42.09
C SER A 7 -37.67 1.63 -41.18
N LYS A 8 -36.40 1.37 -41.45
CA LYS A 8 -35.56 0.53 -40.58
C LYS A 8 -35.05 1.37 -39.40
N TRP A 9 -35.56 1.10 -38.21
CA TRP A 9 -35.02 1.63 -36.97
C TRP A 9 -33.77 0.84 -36.63
N ILE A 10 -32.59 1.49 -36.61
CA ILE A 10 -31.34 0.96 -36.09
C ILE A 10 -31.27 1.42 -34.62
N PRO A 11 -31.24 0.52 -33.64
CA PRO A 11 -31.03 0.95 -32.28
C PRO A 11 -29.57 1.39 -32.09
N TRP A 12 -29.39 2.63 -31.64
CA TRP A 12 -28.10 3.13 -31.19
C TRP A 12 -27.73 2.39 -29.88
N ILE A 13 -26.84 1.42 -29.98
CA ILE A 13 -26.17 0.83 -28.82
C ILE A 13 -25.13 1.86 -28.37
N GLY A 14 -25.50 2.65 -27.37
CA GLY A 14 -24.57 3.55 -26.71
C GLY A 14 -23.45 2.74 -26.06
N LEU A 15 -22.25 2.83 -26.61
CA LEU A 15 -21.03 2.36 -25.95
C LEU A 15 -20.84 3.22 -24.69
N ILE A 16 -21.21 2.68 -23.53
CA ILE A 16 -20.83 3.28 -22.24
C ILE A 16 -19.33 3.02 -22.11
N SER A 17 -18.51 3.99 -22.53
CA SER A 17 -17.09 4.03 -22.16
C SER A 17 -17.02 4.29 -20.67
N VAL A 18 -16.87 3.25 -19.88
CA VAL A 18 -16.44 3.36 -18.49
C VAL A 18 -14.99 3.85 -18.54
N THR A 19 -14.79 5.15 -18.45
CA THR A 19 -13.49 5.73 -18.13
C THR A 19 -13.17 5.35 -16.70
N LEU A 20 -12.41 4.26 -16.53
CA LEU A 20 -11.71 4.00 -15.28
C LEU A 20 -10.75 5.16 -15.09
N GLY A 21 -11.17 6.14 -14.32
CA GLY A 21 -10.32 7.23 -13.87
C GLY A 21 -9.17 6.60 -13.09
N SER A 22 -7.98 6.59 -13.68
CA SER A 22 -6.75 6.23 -12.99
C SER A 22 -6.49 7.29 -11.93
N HIS A 23 -7.06 7.13 -10.75
CA HIS A 23 -6.61 7.88 -9.60
C HIS A 23 -5.23 7.29 -9.27
N ALA A 24 -4.19 8.09 -9.41
CA ALA A 24 -2.87 7.77 -8.89
C ALA A 24 -3.01 7.67 -7.36
N GLY A 25 -3.26 6.48 -6.89
CA GLY A 25 -3.22 6.08 -5.49
C GLY A 25 -1.80 5.60 -5.18
N ALA A 26 -1.48 5.55 -3.92
CA ALA A 26 -0.40 4.82 -3.29
C ALA A 26 -0.25 3.37 -3.82
N TRP A 27 0.56 2.51 -3.20
CA TRP A 27 0.35 1.09 -3.52
C TRP A 27 -1.12 0.87 -3.83
N GLY A 28 -1.45 0.31 -4.98
CA GLY A 28 -2.84 -0.01 -5.28
C GLY A 28 -3.47 -0.85 -4.18
N GLU A 29 -4.77 -1.06 -4.24
CA GLU A 29 -5.55 -1.74 -3.20
C GLU A 29 -4.86 -3.02 -2.69
N GLU A 30 -4.39 -3.90 -3.59
CA GLU A 30 -3.72 -5.15 -3.22
C GLU A 30 -2.42 -4.93 -2.45
N GLY A 31 -1.63 -3.90 -2.80
CA GLY A 31 -0.38 -3.61 -2.11
C GLY A 31 -0.60 -3.22 -0.65
N HIS A 32 -1.57 -2.35 -0.36
CA HIS A 32 -1.95 -2.01 1.01
C HIS A 32 -2.53 -3.21 1.77
N GLN A 33 -3.33 -4.04 1.10
CA GLN A 33 -3.87 -5.26 1.69
C GLN A 33 -2.76 -6.25 2.06
N ILE A 34 -1.75 -6.40 1.21
CA ILE A 34 -0.57 -7.25 1.48
C ILE A 34 0.22 -6.73 2.68
N VAL A 35 0.57 -5.43 2.68
CA VAL A 35 1.28 -4.78 3.79
C VAL A 35 0.52 -4.93 5.11
N GLY A 36 -0.78 -4.65 5.12
CA GLY A 36 -1.63 -4.81 6.30
C GLY A 36 -1.70 -6.26 6.78
N THR A 37 -1.83 -7.23 5.86
CA THR A 37 -1.91 -8.66 6.20
C THR A 37 -0.62 -9.15 6.85
N ILE A 38 0.55 -8.82 6.29
CA ILE A 38 1.84 -9.16 6.88
C ILE A 38 1.99 -8.53 8.26
N ALA A 39 1.55 -7.28 8.43
CA ALA A 39 1.62 -6.62 9.73
C ALA A 39 0.74 -7.29 10.80
N MET A 40 -0.46 -7.73 10.43
CA MET A 40 -1.39 -8.37 11.38
C MET A 40 -0.81 -9.60 12.06
N THR A 41 -0.01 -10.39 11.37
CA THR A 41 0.60 -11.62 11.91
C THR A 41 1.70 -11.34 12.93
N ARG A 42 2.25 -10.11 12.94
CA ARG A 42 3.40 -9.67 13.74
C ARG A 42 3.05 -8.74 14.91
N LEU A 43 1.75 -8.45 15.10
CA LEU A 43 1.31 -7.58 16.19
C LEU A 43 1.49 -8.26 17.56
N THR A 44 2.06 -7.50 18.51
CA THR A 44 2.01 -7.89 19.92
C THR A 44 0.57 -7.88 20.44
N PRO A 45 0.25 -8.64 21.50
CA PRO A 45 -1.08 -8.61 22.12
C PRO A 45 -1.53 -7.19 22.51
N GLN A 46 -0.60 -6.36 23.01
CA GLN A 46 -0.87 -4.97 23.40
C GLN A 46 -1.25 -4.10 22.21
N ALA A 47 -0.45 -4.14 21.12
CA ALA A 47 -0.75 -3.40 19.92
C ALA A 47 -2.07 -3.86 19.30
N ARG A 48 -2.31 -5.16 19.21
CA ARG A 48 -3.57 -5.72 18.71
C ARG A 48 -4.78 -5.23 19.50
N ALA A 49 -4.69 -5.25 20.83
CA ALA A 49 -5.77 -4.78 21.70
C ALA A 49 -6.06 -3.29 21.51
N ALA A 50 -5.02 -2.45 21.40
CA ALA A 50 -5.17 -1.02 21.10
C ALA A 50 -5.82 -0.76 19.73
N ILE A 51 -5.41 -1.51 18.72
CA ILE A 51 -5.98 -1.41 17.37
C ILE A 51 -7.46 -1.81 17.37
N ILE A 52 -7.82 -2.90 18.05
CA ILE A 52 -9.23 -3.33 18.19
C ILE A 52 -10.05 -2.26 18.90
N GLU A 53 -9.54 -1.62 19.95
CA GLU A 53 -10.23 -0.52 20.63
C GLU A 53 -10.48 0.66 19.69
N LEU A 54 -9.45 1.05 18.90
CA LEU A 54 -9.55 2.18 17.99
C LEU A 54 -10.40 1.89 16.76
N LEU A 55 -10.20 0.74 16.11
CA LEU A 55 -10.83 0.42 14.81
C LEU A 55 -12.08 -0.46 14.93
N GLY A 56 -12.36 -1.05 16.08
CA GLY A 56 -13.42 -2.05 16.29
C GLY A 56 -13.04 -3.47 15.84
N ASN A 57 -11.89 -3.62 15.18
CA ASN A 57 -11.31 -4.90 14.72
C ASN A 57 -9.81 -4.70 14.48
N ASP A 58 -9.08 -5.77 14.13
CA ASP A 58 -7.64 -5.75 13.83
C ASP A 58 -7.33 -5.90 12.33
N ASP A 59 -8.30 -5.66 11.44
CA ASP A 59 -8.13 -5.78 9.99
C ASP A 59 -7.33 -4.60 9.41
N LEU A 60 -6.00 -4.69 9.52
CA LEU A 60 -5.09 -3.67 8.97
C LEU A 60 -5.11 -3.65 7.44
N ALA A 61 -5.42 -4.78 6.79
CA ALA A 61 -5.54 -4.83 5.33
C ALA A 61 -6.68 -3.91 4.85
N LYS A 62 -7.81 -3.93 5.54
CA LYS A 62 -8.94 -3.05 5.26
C LYS A 62 -8.67 -1.61 5.70
N ALA A 63 -8.08 -1.43 6.90
CA ALA A 63 -7.79 -0.09 7.43
C ALA A 63 -6.84 0.69 6.53
N GLY A 64 -5.86 0.02 5.91
CA GLY A 64 -4.90 0.61 4.98
C GLY A 64 -5.49 1.15 3.69
N LEU A 65 -6.72 0.80 3.33
CA LEU A 65 -7.37 1.31 2.11
C LEU A 65 -8.07 2.65 2.35
N TRP A 66 -8.38 2.98 3.59
CA TRP A 66 -9.28 4.08 3.92
C TRP A 66 -8.79 5.45 3.43
N ALA A 67 -7.49 5.74 3.53
CA ALA A 67 -6.95 7.04 3.13
C ALA A 67 -7.12 7.33 1.63
N ASP A 68 -7.02 6.31 0.78
CA ASP A 68 -7.30 6.44 -0.65
C ASP A 68 -8.81 6.52 -0.96
N GLN A 69 -9.63 5.79 -0.21
CA GLN A 69 -11.09 5.81 -0.39
C GLN A 69 -11.69 7.19 -0.12
N ILE A 70 -11.09 7.98 0.79
CA ILE A 70 -11.56 9.33 1.12
C ILE A 70 -10.97 10.44 0.24
N ARG A 71 -10.06 10.15 -0.70
CA ARG A 71 -9.40 11.16 -1.56
C ARG A 71 -10.37 12.00 -2.40
N GLY A 72 -11.58 11.49 -2.64
CA GLY A 72 -12.64 12.21 -3.34
C GLY A 72 -13.44 13.16 -2.46
N ASP A 73 -13.31 13.09 -1.14
CA ASP A 73 -13.99 13.97 -0.19
C ASP A 73 -13.13 15.21 0.08
N SER A 74 -13.66 16.39 -0.25
CA SER A 74 -12.97 17.67 -0.09
C SER A 74 -12.56 17.98 1.36
N LYS A 75 -13.23 17.38 2.35
CA LYS A 75 -12.85 17.46 3.76
C LYS A 75 -11.40 17.01 3.99
N TYR A 76 -10.88 16.11 3.14
CA TYR A 76 -9.56 15.52 3.26
C TYR A 76 -8.56 15.99 2.20
N ASP A 77 -8.86 17.08 1.46
CA ASP A 77 -7.95 17.63 0.45
C ASP A 77 -6.56 17.96 1.01
N TRP A 78 -6.50 18.35 2.28
CA TRP A 78 -5.26 18.60 3.00
C TRP A 78 -4.35 17.39 3.14
N ALA A 79 -4.90 16.16 3.07
CA ALA A 79 -4.13 14.92 3.21
C ALA A 79 -3.47 14.48 1.89
N LYS A 80 -3.90 14.99 0.73
CA LYS A 80 -3.38 14.59 -0.58
C LYS A 80 -1.85 14.67 -0.70
N PRO A 81 -1.16 15.73 -0.26
CA PRO A 81 0.31 15.80 -0.33
C PRO A 81 1.01 14.86 0.66
N LEU A 82 0.31 14.32 1.64
CA LEU A 82 0.88 13.47 2.69
C LEU A 82 1.13 12.02 2.25
N HIS A 83 0.72 11.65 1.04
CA HIS A 83 0.93 10.30 0.51
C HIS A 83 2.34 10.07 -0.05
N TYR A 84 3.12 11.12 -0.28
CA TYR A 84 4.43 11.04 -0.92
C TYR A 84 5.42 12.07 -0.38
N VAL A 85 6.67 11.91 -0.77
CA VAL A 85 7.73 12.92 -0.65
C VAL A 85 8.51 12.95 -1.96
N ASN A 86 8.48 14.08 -2.65
CA ASN A 86 9.20 14.24 -3.91
C ASN A 86 10.43 15.13 -3.71
N ALA A 87 11.58 14.65 -4.18
CA ALA A 87 12.82 15.40 -4.13
C ALA A 87 13.30 15.76 -5.56
N PRO A 88 14.15 16.80 -5.73
CA PRO A 88 14.72 17.13 -7.02
C PRO A 88 15.48 15.95 -7.63
N ARG A 89 15.48 15.86 -8.96
CA ARG A 89 16.06 14.72 -9.68
C ARG A 89 17.57 14.56 -9.47
N ASN A 90 18.29 15.66 -9.33
CA ASN A 90 19.72 15.71 -9.07
C ASN A 90 20.12 15.35 -7.64
N GLU A 91 19.13 15.20 -6.74
CA GLU A 91 19.37 14.88 -5.34
C GLU A 91 19.27 13.39 -5.07
N ASN A 92 20.23 12.86 -4.34
CA ASN A 92 20.32 11.43 -4.03
C ASN A 92 19.48 11.03 -2.83
N SER A 93 19.17 11.97 -1.95
CA SER A 93 18.46 11.75 -0.69
C SER A 93 17.36 12.79 -0.46
N ILE A 94 16.41 12.42 0.39
CA ILE A 94 15.39 13.31 0.93
C ILE A 94 16.03 14.14 2.04
N VAL A 95 15.83 15.46 1.98
CA VAL A 95 16.17 16.41 3.02
C VAL A 95 14.89 17.06 3.54
N LEU A 96 14.56 16.83 4.81
CA LEU A 96 13.25 17.21 5.35
C LEU A 96 12.96 18.72 5.25
N GLU A 97 13.96 19.56 5.45
CA GLU A 97 13.83 21.01 5.36
C GLU A 97 13.47 21.47 3.94
N ARG A 98 13.94 20.75 2.92
CA ARG A 98 13.69 21.05 1.51
C ARG A 98 12.43 20.38 0.98
N ASP A 99 12.27 19.07 1.25
CA ASP A 99 11.32 18.19 0.56
C ASP A 99 10.06 17.92 1.38
N CYS A 100 10.08 18.23 2.68
CA CYS A 100 9.01 17.95 3.63
C CYS A 100 8.77 19.16 4.58
N ALA A 101 8.70 20.35 4.00
CA ALA A 101 8.55 21.56 4.79
C ALA A 101 7.38 21.45 5.77
N LYS A 102 7.61 21.81 7.05
CA LYS A 102 6.63 21.70 8.15
C LYS A 102 6.10 20.29 8.39
N GLY A 103 6.77 19.24 7.89
CA GLY A 103 6.27 17.86 7.99
C GLY A 103 5.11 17.51 7.07
N GLU A 104 4.83 18.35 6.06
CA GLU A 104 3.73 18.17 5.10
C GLU A 104 4.12 17.24 3.94
N CYS A 105 4.55 16.02 4.28
CA CYS A 105 4.85 14.92 3.40
C CYS A 105 4.64 13.59 4.12
N VAL A 106 4.74 12.47 3.42
CA VAL A 106 4.55 11.12 3.99
C VAL A 106 5.46 10.82 5.17
N VAL A 107 6.72 11.29 5.16
CA VAL A 107 7.69 11.07 6.25
C VAL A 107 7.22 11.76 7.54
N GLY A 108 6.88 13.04 7.47
CA GLY A 108 6.37 13.80 8.62
C GLY A 108 4.98 13.32 9.08
N ALA A 109 4.14 12.94 8.13
CA ALA A 109 2.79 12.45 8.40
C ALA A 109 2.80 11.15 9.23
N ILE A 110 3.66 10.19 8.91
CA ILE A 110 3.78 8.94 9.68
C ILE A 110 4.04 9.23 11.16
N THR A 111 5.05 10.06 11.45
CA THR A 111 5.43 10.41 12.82
C THR A 111 4.28 11.11 13.56
N ARG A 112 3.66 12.10 12.89
CA ARG A 112 2.54 12.88 13.44
C ARG A 112 1.34 11.99 13.76
N PHE A 113 0.92 11.14 12.84
CA PHE A 113 -0.28 10.33 13.03
C PHE A 113 -0.11 9.18 14.01
N LEU A 114 1.08 8.57 14.12
CA LEU A 114 1.37 7.63 15.19
C LEU A 114 1.28 8.29 16.58
N ALA A 115 1.76 9.53 16.71
CA ALA A 115 1.63 10.29 17.95
C ALA A 115 0.15 10.61 18.27
N VAL A 116 -0.63 11.10 17.30
CA VAL A 116 -2.05 11.40 17.50
C VAL A 116 -2.85 10.14 17.86
N ALA A 117 -2.56 8.99 17.26
CA ALA A 117 -3.25 7.74 17.55
C ALA A 117 -3.13 7.31 19.03
N THR A 118 -2.05 7.70 19.72
CA THR A 118 -1.82 7.39 21.14
C THR A 118 -2.19 8.51 22.11
N ASP A 119 -2.49 9.69 21.62
CA ASP A 119 -2.83 10.85 22.46
C ASP A 119 -4.23 10.70 23.06
N SER A 120 -4.29 10.24 24.33
CA SER A 120 -5.56 10.04 25.04
C SER A 120 -6.35 11.35 25.29
N THR A 121 -5.75 12.53 25.07
CA THR A 121 -6.45 13.81 25.19
C THR A 121 -7.29 14.13 23.94
N LYS A 122 -7.06 13.41 22.85
CA LYS A 122 -7.76 13.55 21.59
C LYS A 122 -9.04 12.70 21.53
N PRO A 123 -10.09 13.18 20.82
CA PRO A 123 -11.29 12.40 20.57
C PRO A 123 -10.95 11.05 19.92
N ILE A 124 -11.71 10.01 20.27
CA ILE A 124 -11.50 8.66 19.74
C ILE A 124 -11.55 8.61 18.20
N GLU A 125 -12.39 9.43 17.58
CA GLU A 125 -12.52 9.48 16.12
C GLU A 125 -11.26 10.09 15.48
N GLU A 126 -10.67 11.13 16.07
CA GLU A 126 -9.42 11.72 15.59
C GLU A 126 -8.27 10.71 15.69
N ARG A 127 -8.20 9.98 16.79
CA ARG A 127 -7.21 8.91 17.01
C ARG A 127 -7.39 7.75 16.02
N ARG A 128 -8.64 7.40 15.72
CA ARG A 128 -9.00 6.35 14.75
C ARG A 128 -8.59 6.73 13.33
N GLU A 129 -8.92 7.97 12.90
CA GLU A 129 -8.50 8.47 11.58
C GLU A 129 -6.98 8.54 11.49
N ALA A 130 -6.31 9.02 12.54
CA ALA A 130 -4.86 9.08 12.60
C ALA A 130 -4.20 7.69 12.46
N LEU A 131 -4.74 6.68 13.14
CA LEU A 131 -4.24 5.32 13.00
C LEU A 131 -4.39 4.80 11.57
N LYS A 132 -5.53 5.04 10.91
CA LYS A 132 -5.76 4.63 9.52
C LYS A 132 -4.79 5.33 8.56
N PHE A 133 -4.54 6.63 8.74
CA PHE A 133 -3.53 7.36 7.98
C PHE A 133 -2.13 6.78 8.20
N ALA A 134 -1.73 6.51 9.45
CA ALA A 134 -0.42 5.94 9.73
C ALA A 134 -0.21 4.56 9.07
N ILE A 135 -1.23 3.68 9.12
CA ILE A 135 -1.21 2.37 8.47
C ILE A 135 -0.99 2.52 6.97
N HIS A 136 -1.76 3.40 6.32
CA HIS A 136 -1.67 3.66 4.89
C HIS A 136 -0.31 4.25 4.50
N PHE A 137 0.11 5.34 5.14
CA PHE A 137 1.33 6.06 4.79
C PHE A 137 2.62 5.27 5.02
N ILE A 138 2.64 4.33 5.97
CA ILE A 138 3.76 3.39 6.09
C ILE A 138 3.81 2.50 4.85
N GLY A 139 2.68 2.05 4.33
CA GLY A 139 2.62 1.35 3.05
C GLY A 139 3.15 2.21 1.90
N ASP A 140 2.65 3.45 1.78
CA ASP A 140 3.03 4.41 0.74
C ASP A 140 4.53 4.63 0.67
N LEU A 141 5.15 4.89 1.81
CA LEU A 141 6.58 5.18 1.88
C LEU A 141 7.46 4.00 1.43
N HIS A 142 6.88 2.78 1.39
CA HIS A 142 7.56 1.60 0.88
C HIS A 142 7.34 1.37 -0.62
N GLN A 143 6.47 2.13 -1.28
CA GLN A 143 6.41 2.21 -2.74
C GLN A 143 7.48 3.18 -3.23
N PRO A 144 8.46 2.72 -4.04
CA PRO A 144 9.62 3.55 -4.37
C PRO A 144 9.26 4.90 -5.00
N LEU A 145 8.27 4.96 -5.86
CA LEU A 145 7.90 6.19 -6.58
C LEU A 145 7.16 7.19 -5.69
N HIS A 146 6.75 6.83 -4.47
CA HIS A 146 6.29 7.75 -3.44
C HIS A 146 7.43 8.55 -2.78
N ALA A 147 8.67 8.15 -3.04
CA ALA A 147 9.88 8.95 -2.78
C ALA A 147 10.53 9.36 -4.12
N GLY A 148 9.69 9.88 -5.03
CA GLY A 148 9.98 10.07 -6.43
C GLY A 148 10.65 11.38 -6.79
N TYR A 149 10.66 11.68 -8.09
CA TYR A 149 11.15 12.94 -8.62
C TYR A 149 10.04 13.98 -8.64
N ALA A 150 10.37 15.21 -8.23
CA ALA A 150 9.38 16.31 -8.16
C ALA A 150 8.91 16.77 -9.56
N ASP A 151 9.80 16.77 -10.54
CA ASP A 151 9.56 17.27 -11.90
C ASP A 151 8.55 16.45 -12.70
N ASP A 152 8.38 15.17 -12.36
CA ASP A 152 7.43 14.28 -13.04
C ASP A 152 6.37 13.66 -12.11
N MET A 153 6.28 14.20 -10.88
CA MET A 153 5.29 13.75 -9.88
C MET A 153 5.45 12.25 -9.54
N GLY A 154 6.72 11.81 -9.28
CA GLY A 154 7.00 10.42 -8.95
C GLY A 154 6.65 9.45 -10.08
N GLY A 155 6.86 9.83 -11.35
CA GLY A 155 6.58 8.98 -12.51
C GLY A 155 5.14 9.04 -13.03
N ASN A 156 4.26 9.85 -12.44
CA ASN A 156 2.90 10.01 -12.94
C ASN A 156 2.86 10.64 -14.35
N ARG A 157 3.87 11.46 -14.71
CA ARG A 157 3.99 12.06 -16.04
C ARG A 157 4.74 11.19 -17.04
N ILE A 158 5.31 10.08 -16.62
CA ILE A 158 6.02 9.14 -17.49
C ILE A 158 5.05 8.10 -18.04
N GLN A 159 4.64 8.28 -19.31
CA GLN A 159 3.74 7.33 -19.95
C GLN A 159 4.49 6.07 -20.36
N VAL A 160 3.91 4.90 -20.09
CA VAL A 160 4.46 3.59 -20.46
C VAL A 160 3.40 2.72 -21.15
N ILE A 161 3.87 1.82 -22.00
CA ILE A 161 3.05 0.77 -22.60
C ILE A 161 3.46 -0.55 -21.97
N ALA A 162 2.57 -1.14 -21.18
CA ALA A 162 2.85 -2.35 -20.41
C ALA A 162 2.23 -3.59 -21.08
N PHE A 163 3.01 -4.66 -21.17
CA PHE A 163 2.56 -6.00 -21.57
C PHE A 163 1.74 -6.03 -22.88
N GLY A 164 2.34 -5.52 -23.93
CA GLY A 164 1.76 -5.45 -25.27
C GLY A 164 1.19 -4.08 -25.60
N ASP A 165 0.04 -3.71 -25.04
CA ASP A 165 -0.69 -2.50 -25.45
C ASP A 165 -1.33 -1.71 -24.30
N LYS A 166 -1.22 -2.19 -23.06
CA LYS A 166 -1.81 -1.50 -21.90
C LYS A 166 -1.13 -0.15 -21.65
N LYS A 167 -1.82 0.94 -21.97
CA LYS A 167 -1.35 2.30 -21.67
C LYS A 167 -1.53 2.60 -20.19
N THR A 168 -0.48 3.07 -19.54
CA THR A 168 -0.47 3.49 -18.16
C THR A 168 0.66 4.50 -17.94
N ASN A 169 0.90 4.93 -16.71
CA ASN A 169 2.10 5.68 -16.35
C ASN A 169 3.03 4.85 -15.46
N LEU A 170 4.26 5.30 -15.28
CA LEU A 170 5.27 4.56 -14.51
C LEU A 170 4.84 4.37 -13.06
N HIS A 171 4.21 5.39 -12.46
CA HIS A 171 3.70 5.33 -11.09
C HIS A 171 2.64 4.22 -10.93
N ALA A 172 1.58 4.26 -11.73
CA ALA A 172 0.51 3.26 -11.70
C ALA A 172 0.98 1.85 -12.11
N LEU A 173 2.02 1.74 -12.95
CA LEU A 173 2.66 0.45 -13.22
C LEU A 173 3.16 -0.20 -11.94
N TRP A 174 3.85 0.57 -11.08
CA TRP A 174 4.41 0.10 -9.81
C TRP A 174 3.35 -0.07 -8.74
N ASP A 175 2.39 0.85 -8.65
CA ASP A 175 1.32 0.77 -7.65
C ASP A 175 0.45 -0.48 -7.80
N THR A 176 0.14 -0.84 -9.03
CA THR A 176 -0.94 -1.79 -9.29
C THR A 176 -0.55 -2.90 -10.24
N VAL A 177 0.03 -2.55 -11.42
CA VAL A 177 0.08 -3.51 -12.53
C VAL A 177 1.06 -4.66 -12.25
N LEU A 178 2.24 -4.36 -11.69
CA LEU A 178 3.24 -5.38 -11.34
C LEU A 178 2.73 -6.30 -10.23
N ILE A 179 2.03 -5.76 -9.22
CA ILE A 179 1.47 -6.55 -8.12
C ILE A 179 0.37 -7.45 -8.63
N TYR A 180 -0.63 -6.89 -9.33
CA TYR A 180 -1.75 -7.65 -9.86
C TYR A 180 -1.29 -8.77 -10.82
N ARG A 181 -0.24 -8.50 -11.62
CA ARG A 181 0.34 -9.53 -12.49
C ARG A 181 0.89 -10.72 -11.70
N LYS A 182 1.41 -10.50 -10.50
CA LYS A 182 1.88 -11.58 -9.61
C LYS A 182 0.75 -12.23 -8.85
N SER A 183 -0.13 -11.46 -8.25
CA SER A 183 -1.21 -11.95 -7.39
C SER A 183 -2.34 -12.62 -8.17
N GLN A 184 -2.63 -12.14 -9.39
CA GLN A 184 -3.81 -12.52 -10.17
C GLN A 184 -5.12 -12.40 -9.37
N GLY A 185 -5.17 -11.42 -8.43
CA GLY A 185 -6.29 -11.22 -7.53
C GLY A 185 -6.20 -11.98 -6.20
N ASP A 186 -5.28 -12.96 -6.08
CA ASP A 186 -5.01 -13.64 -4.81
C ASP A 186 -3.92 -12.92 -3.99
N TRP A 187 -4.21 -11.69 -3.58
CA TRP A 187 -3.30 -10.91 -2.74
C TRP A 187 -3.02 -11.56 -1.37
N ARG A 188 -3.98 -12.37 -0.83
CA ARG A 188 -3.77 -13.10 0.43
C ARG A 188 -2.75 -14.21 0.29
N GLY A 189 -2.85 -14.97 -0.79
CA GLY A 189 -1.85 -15.98 -1.14
C GLY A 189 -0.47 -15.37 -1.34
N LEU A 190 -0.40 -14.22 -2.02
CA LEU A 190 0.85 -13.48 -2.21
C LEU A 190 1.42 -12.96 -0.88
N ALA A 191 0.60 -12.37 -0.01
CA ALA A 191 1.05 -11.93 1.31
C ALA A 191 1.64 -13.07 2.14
N LYS A 192 0.98 -14.23 2.16
CA LYS A 192 1.47 -15.43 2.85
C LYS A 192 2.77 -15.95 2.26
N ALA A 193 2.92 -15.97 0.94
CA ALA A 193 4.15 -16.39 0.28
C ALA A 193 5.30 -15.44 0.65
N LEU A 194 5.09 -14.13 0.57
CA LEU A 194 6.08 -13.12 0.96
C LEU A 194 6.51 -13.30 2.41
N GLU A 195 5.56 -13.54 3.32
CA GLU A 195 5.86 -13.75 4.75
C GLU A 195 6.71 -15.00 4.99
N THR A 196 6.42 -16.07 4.26
CA THR A 196 7.17 -17.33 4.38
C THR A 196 8.61 -17.20 3.87
N ASP A 197 8.80 -16.43 2.81
CA ASP A 197 10.06 -16.35 2.08
C ASP A 197 10.99 -15.23 2.60
N MET A 198 10.57 -14.46 3.64
CA MET A 198 11.39 -13.38 4.21
C MET A 198 12.67 -13.91 4.87
N PRO A 199 13.86 -13.42 4.46
CA PRO A 199 15.10 -13.77 5.15
C PRO A 199 15.12 -13.20 6.58
N ALA A 200 15.44 -14.03 7.57
CA ALA A 200 15.40 -13.64 8.99
C ALA A 200 16.32 -12.44 9.31
N ASN A 201 17.47 -12.32 8.62
CA ASN A 201 18.37 -11.19 8.78
C ASN A 201 17.78 -9.88 8.25
N GLU A 202 17.01 -9.92 7.16
CA GLU A 202 16.31 -8.74 6.65
C GLU A 202 15.16 -8.33 7.57
N VAL A 203 14.38 -9.29 8.08
CA VAL A 203 13.33 -9.04 9.06
C VAL A 203 13.88 -8.32 10.28
N ALA A 204 14.98 -8.83 10.88
CA ALA A 204 15.62 -8.20 12.03
C ALA A 204 16.10 -6.76 11.72
N GLN A 205 16.63 -6.53 10.52
CA GLN A 205 17.05 -5.22 10.07
C GLN A 205 15.86 -4.26 9.92
N TRP A 206 14.74 -4.71 9.35
CA TRP A 206 13.54 -3.89 9.20
C TRP A 206 12.87 -3.56 10.53
N GLU A 207 12.79 -4.52 11.45
CA GLU A 207 12.27 -4.31 12.80
C GLU A 207 13.15 -3.36 13.62
N GLY A 208 14.47 -3.42 13.43
CA GLY A 208 15.44 -2.58 14.13
C GLY A 208 15.51 -1.12 13.66
N ASN A 209 15.01 -0.81 12.48
CA ASN A 209 15.02 0.55 11.93
C ASN A 209 13.60 1.09 11.74
N LEU A 210 13.17 1.98 12.64
CA LEU A 210 11.85 2.62 12.65
C LEU A 210 11.91 4.11 12.32
N ASP A 211 12.91 4.55 11.56
CA ASP A 211 13.03 5.92 11.08
C ASP A 211 12.35 6.08 9.71
N PRO A 212 11.23 6.82 9.59
CA PRO A 212 10.58 7.04 8.31
C PRO A 212 11.46 7.74 7.27
N LEU A 213 12.40 8.59 7.69
CA LEU A 213 13.33 9.23 6.75
C LEU A 213 14.28 8.19 6.11
N ALA A 214 14.77 7.24 6.91
CA ALA A 214 15.59 6.15 6.38
C ALA A 214 14.79 5.29 5.38
N TRP A 215 13.51 4.98 5.66
CA TRP A 215 12.65 4.22 4.75
C TRP A 215 12.40 4.97 3.43
N GLY A 216 12.20 6.30 3.52
CA GLY A 216 12.06 7.17 2.36
C GLY A 216 13.32 7.19 1.51
N ASN A 217 14.50 7.25 2.13
CA ASN A 217 15.78 7.23 1.42
C ASN A 217 16.08 5.87 0.76
N GLU A 218 15.66 4.75 1.37
CA GLU A 218 15.68 3.44 0.69
C GLU A 218 14.80 3.45 -0.56
N SER A 219 13.56 3.96 -0.45
CA SER A 219 12.63 4.09 -1.57
C SER A 219 13.20 5.01 -2.65
N ARG A 220 13.82 6.12 -2.26
CA ARG A 220 14.49 7.07 -3.18
C ARG A 220 15.63 6.41 -3.96
N ALA A 221 16.47 5.62 -3.30
CA ALA A 221 17.55 4.90 -3.96
C ALA A 221 17.01 3.92 -5.02
N ILE A 222 15.93 3.21 -4.70
CA ILE A 222 15.25 2.29 -5.62
C ILE A 222 14.62 3.06 -6.80
N THR A 223 13.97 4.20 -6.55
CA THR A 223 13.43 5.07 -7.60
C THR A 223 14.46 5.34 -8.68
N ARG A 224 15.70 5.63 -8.31
CA ARG A 224 16.77 5.88 -9.28
C ARG A 224 17.07 4.65 -10.14
N VAL A 225 17.03 3.46 -9.55
CA VAL A 225 17.21 2.19 -10.31
C VAL A 225 16.06 2.02 -11.29
N ILE A 226 14.81 2.21 -10.86
CA ILE A 226 13.61 2.10 -11.70
C ILE A 226 13.70 2.97 -12.96
N TYR A 227 14.17 4.22 -12.80
CA TYR A 227 14.29 5.13 -13.93
C TYR A 227 15.44 4.76 -14.87
N ASN A 228 16.54 4.25 -14.33
CA ASN A 228 17.68 3.81 -15.14
C ASN A 228 17.39 2.53 -15.93
N GLU A 229 16.53 1.66 -15.39
CA GLU A 229 16.13 0.40 -16.03
C GLU A 229 14.93 0.54 -16.96
N LEU A 230 14.27 1.72 -16.96
CA LEU A 230 13.13 1.94 -17.84
C LEU A 230 13.58 1.92 -19.31
N PRO A 231 13.00 1.07 -20.17
CA PRO A 231 13.35 1.04 -21.59
C PRO A 231 13.14 2.39 -22.26
N ALA A 232 14.10 2.79 -23.12
CA ALA A 232 14.09 4.10 -23.81
C ALA A 232 12.80 4.38 -24.61
N ASN A 233 12.12 3.32 -25.08
CA ASN A 233 10.85 3.42 -25.81
C ASN A 233 9.63 3.34 -24.85
N ALA A 234 9.85 3.33 -23.53
CA ALA A 234 8.84 3.20 -22.50
C ALA A 234 7.90 1.98 -22.67
N LYS A 235 8.34 0.93 -23.36
CA LYS A 235 7.61 -0.34 -23.48
C LYS A 235 8.15 -1.34 -22.48
N VAL A 236 7.31 -1.70 -21.51
CA VAL A 236 7.65 -2.66 -20.45
C VAL A 236 6.98 -4.00 -20.73
N GLY A 237 7.78 -5.06 -20.76
CA GLY A 237 7.36 -6.43 -20.99
C GLY A 237 7.81 -7.36 -19.87
N GLU A 238 7.90 -8.66 -20.19
CA GLU A 238 8.22 -9.69 -19.21
C GLU A 238 9.60 -9.50 -18.58
N ALA A 239 10.62 -9.16 -19.37
CA ALA A 239 11.97 -8.95 -18.84
C ALA A 239 12.02 -7.84 -17.77
N TYR A 240 11.30 -6.72 -18.00
CA TYR A 240 11.19 -5.65 -16.99
C TYR A 240 10.45 -6.13 -15.74
N TYR A 241 9.38 -6.90 -15.93
CA TYR A 241 8.63 -7.49 -14.83
C TYR A 241 9.48 -8.42 -13.98
N GLU A 242 10.17 -9.37 -14.60
CA GLU A 242 11.00 -10.35 -13.91
C GLU A 242 12.16 -9.69 -13.14
N SER A 243 12.80 -8.66 -13.71
CA SER A 243 13.89 -7.95 -13.04
C SER A 243 13.43 -7.11 -11.84
N ASN A 244 12.18 -6.59 -11.89
CA ASN A 244 11.67 -5.68 -10.86
C ASN A 244 10.74 -6.36 -9.83
N LEU A 245 10.21 -7.55 -10.12
CA LEU A 245 9.34 -8.27 -9.18
C LEU A 245 10.00 -8.54 -7.82
N PRO A 246 11.30 -8.91 -7.73
CA PRO A 246 11.96 -9.07 -6.43
C PRO A 246 12.02 -7.78 -5.61
N ILE A 247 12.15 -6.62 -6.28
CA ILE A 247 12.12 -5.32 -5.61
C ILE A 247 10.73 -5.05 -5.04
N VAL A 248 9.67 -5.24 -5.85
CA VAL A 248 8.28 -5.10 -5.40
C VAL A 248 8.00 -6.00 -4.19
N ALA A 249 8.36 -7.28 -4.28
CA ALA A 249 8.19 -8.26 -3.22
C ALA A 249 8.86 -7.82 -1.91
N ARG A 250 10.12 -7.40 -2.00
CA ARG A 250 10.91 -6.95 -0.85
C ARG A 250 10.34 -5.69 -0.22
N ARG A 251 9.84 -4.73 -1.04
CA ARG A 251 9.24 -3.48 -0.51
C ARG A 251 7.90 -3.73 0.18
N LEU A 252 7.06 -4.60 -0.35
CA LEU A 252 5.81 -5.03 0.31
C LEU A 252 6.09 -5.72 1.64
N ALA A 253 7.07 -6.64 1.66
CA ALA A 253 7.49 -7.35 2.87
C ALA A 253 8.03 -6.40 3.94
N ALA A 254 8.96 -5.51 3.57
CA ALA A 254 9.53 -4.51 4.46
C ALA A 254 8.44 -3.56 5.02
N GLY A 255 7.49 -3.14 4.18
CA GLY A 255 6.35 -2.32 4.59
C GLY A 255 5.51 -2.99 5.67
N GLY A 256 5.18 -4.28 5.50
CA GLY A 256 4.40 -5.04 6.47
C GLY A 256 5.14 -5.25 7.79
N VAL A 257 6.42 -5.63 7.75
CA VAL A 257 7.24 -5.83 8.95
C VAL A 257 7.41 -4.52 9.72
N ARG A 258 7.73 -3.42 9.04
CA ARG A 258 7.91 -2.10 9.65
C ARG A 258 6.61 -1.51 10.17
N LEU A 259 5.50 -1.75 9.49
CA LEU A 259 4.18 -1.37 10.01
C LEU A 259 3.90 -2.06 11.35
N ALA A 260 4.10 -3.37 11.43
CA ALA A 260 3.93 -4.09 12.69
C ALA A 260 4.87 -3.58 13.79
N ALA A 261 6.15 -3.42 13.49
CA ALA A 261 7.15 -2.96 14.45
C ALA A 261 6.86 -1.53 14.95
N ALA A 262 6.43 -0.63 14.05
CA ALA A 262 6.02 0.72 14.41
C ALA A 262 4.78 0.72 15.34
N LEU A 263 3.75 -0.07 15.01
CA LEU A 263 2.55 -0.21 15.82
C LEU A 263 2.86 -0.87 17.17
N ASN A 264 3.68 -1.90 17.20
CA ASN A 264 4.13 -2.57 18.42
C ASN A 264 4.86 -1.59 19.37
N LYS A 265 5.76 -0.76 18.82
CA LYS A 265 6.46 0.28 19.59
C LYS A 265 5.48 1.35 20.07
N THR A 266 4.60 1.82 19.20
CA THR A 266 3.64 2.90 19.47
C THR A 266 2.67 2.51 20.60
N PHE A 267 2.21 1.27 20.63
CA PHE A 267 1.28 0.75 21.62
C PHE A 267 1.91 -0.14 22.69
N ALA A 268 3.24 -0.10 22.86
CA ALA A 268 3.94 -0.95 23.84
C ALA A 268 3.42 -0.81 25.28
N SER A 269 3.03 0.40 25.68
CA SER A 269 2.51 0.73 27.02
C SER A 269 0.99 0.66 27.12
N TYR A 270 0.29 0.29 26.04
CA TYR A 270 -1.17 0.22 26.04
C TYR A 270 -1.67 -0.81 27.06
N LYS A 271 -2.64 -0.37 27.86
CA LYS A 271 -3.36 -1.23 28.81
C LYS A 271 -4.84 -1.22 28.41
N PRO A 272 -5.41 -2.38 28.05
CA PRO A 272 -6.85 -2.48 27.81
C PRO A 272 -7.62 -1.95 29.02
N ALA A 273 -8.72 -1.23 28.80
CA ALA A 273 -9.63 -0.90 29.86
C ALA A 273 -10.08 -2.19 30.56
N ALA A 274 -10.09 -2.20 31.90
CA ALA A 274 -10.60 -3.35 32.65
C ALA A 274 -12.02 -3.65 32.11
N LYS A 275 -12.24 -4.86 31.63
CA LYS A 275 -13.60 -5.31 31.30
C LYS A 275 -14.39 -5.26 32.60
N ASN A 276 -15.33 -4.31 32.72
CA ASN A 276 -16.35 -4.42 33.74
C ASN A 276 -17.17 -5.67 33.42
N ASP A 277 -17.01 -6.68 34.23
CA ASP A 277 -17.60 -8.01 34.10
C ASP A 277 -19.11 -8.00 34.44
N ASP A 278 -19.81 -6.89 34.25
CA ASP A 278 -21.23 -6.71 34.54
C ASP A 278 -22.08 -6.55 33.27
N ARG A 279 -21.95 -7.51 32.34
CA ARG A 279 -23.07 -7.86 31.45
C ARG A 279 -23.09 -9.37 31.28
N ALA A 280 -23.88 -10.03 32.11
CA ALA A 280 -24.39 -11.36 31.83
C ALA A 280 -25.13 -11.32 30.49
N VAL A 281 -24.43 -11.70 29.44
CA VAL A 281 -25.05 -11.92 28.13
C VAL A 281 -25.78 -13.24 28.23
N SER A 282 -27.11 -13.17 28.32
CA SER A 282 -27.98 -14.34 28.14
C SER A 282 -27.64 -15.02 26.81
N PRO A 283 -27.54 -16.35 26.78
CA PRO A 283 -27.17 -17.06 25.56
C PRO A 283 -28.24 -16.87 24.49
N VAL A 284 -27.88 -16.21 23.38
CA VAL A 284 -28.68 -16.15 22.16
C VAL A 284 -28.73 -17.56 21.58
N ARG A 285 -29.91 -18.17 21.53
CA ARG A 285 -30.15 -19.42 20.79
C ARG A 285 -29.80 -19.24 19.32
N PRO A 286 -29.10 -20.20 18.67
CA PRO A 286 -28.87 -20.16 17.24
C PRO A 286 -30.20 -20.33 16.51
N SER A 287 -30.52 -19.44 15.59
CA SER A 287 -31.60 -19.63 14.62
C SER A 287 -31.08 -20.58 13.53
N THR A 288 -31.68 -21.74 13.45
CA THR A 288 -31.56 -22.66 12.33
C THR A 288 -32.54 -22.17 11.25
N ASP A 289 -32.00 -21.50 10.21
CA ASP A 289 -32.60 -21.43 8.87
C ASP A 289 -31.73 -20.56 7.95
N SER A 290 -30.89 -21.23 7.16
CA SER A 290 -30.52 -20.78 5.82
C SER A 290 -29.78 -21.91 5.05
N PRO A 291 -30.14 -22.13 3.80
CA PRO A 291 -29.63 -23.26 3.02
C PRO A 291 -28.20 -23.02 2.55
N ALA A 292 -27.41 -24.09 2.63
CA ALA A 292 -26.03 -24.13 2.18
C ALA A 292 -25.91 -24.00 0.65
N GLU A 293 -25.22 -22.97 0.18
CA GLU A 293 -24.71 -22.89 -1.19
C GLU A 293 -23.36 -23.61 -1.27
N LYS A 294 -23.25 -24.57 -2.16
CA LYS A 294 -22.03 -25.35 -2.43
C LYS A 294 -21.00 -24.48 -3.15
N PRO A 295 -19.73 -24.43 -2.70
CA PRO A 295 -18.66 -23.81 -3.49
C PRO A 295 -18.24 -24.75 -4.64
N ALA A 296 -18.09 -24.18 -5.83
CA ALA A 296 -17.50 -24.86 -6.98
C ALA A 296 -15.98 -24.96 -6.83
N ASP A 297 -15.46 -26.19 -6.80
CA ASP A 297 -14.04 -26.51 -6.84
C ASP A 297 -13.39 -26.02 -8.14
N LYS A 298 -12.47 -25.04 -8.06
CA LYS A 298 -11.42 -24.82 -9.05
C LYS A 298 -10.08 -25.16 -8.40
N PRO A 299 -9.23 -25.99 -9.06
CA PRO A 299 -7.93 -26.33 -8.50
C PRO A 299 -7.02 -25.10 -8.45
N ALA A 300 -6.52 -24.80 -7.25
CA ALA A 300 -5.52 -23.77 -7.04
C ALA A 300 -4.20 -24.15 -7.71
N GLN A 301 -3.76 -23.38 -8.70
CA GLN A 301 -2.39 -23.44 -9.19
C GLN A 301 -1.45 -22.96 -8.07
N LYS A 302 -0.54 -23.83 -7.62
CA LYS A 302 0.52 -23.50 -6.70
C LYS A 302 1.38 -22.36 -7.29
N ALA A 303 1.37 -21.20 -6.66
CA ALA A 303 2.30 -20.14 -6.99
C ALA A 303 3.74 -20.61 -6.74
N ALA A 304 4.62 -20.43 -7.73
CA ALA A 304 6.03 -20.72 -7.57
C ALA A 304 6.66 -19.73 -6.56
N PRO A 305 7.63 -20.18 -5.73
CA PRO A 305 8.30 -19.32 -4.77
C PRO A 305 8.98 -18.15 -5.48
N ILE A 306 8.95 -16.97 -4.87
CA ILE A 306 9.60 -15.76 -5.36
C ILE A 306 11.02 -15.76 -4.78
N PRO A 307 12.09 -15.79 -5.59
CA PRO A 307 13.43 -15.60 -5.07
C PRO A 307 13.57 -14.14 -4.57
N ILE A 308 13.64 -13.96 -3.26
CA ILE A 308 13.84 -12.63 -2.64
C ILE A 308 15.33 -12.21 -2.68
N GLY A 309 16.19 -13.04 -3.26
CA GLY A 309 17.62 -12.78 -3.40
C GLY A 309 17.90 -11.74 -4.50
N VAL A 310 17.80 -10.47 -4.19
CA VAL A 310 18.41 -9.41 -5.01
C VAL A 310 19.82 -9.16 -4.46
N PRO A 311 20.88 -9.08 -5.30
CA PRO A 311 22.16 -8.63 -4.82
C PRO A 311 22.00 -7.26 -4.15
N ALA A 312 22.55 -7.11 -2.95
CA ALA A 312 22.49 -5.89 -2.18
C ALA A 312 23.15 -4.76 -2.97
N VAL A 313 22.37 -3.94 -3.63
CA VAL A 313 22.81 -2.61 -4.08
C VAL A 313 22.68 -1.69 -2.86
N VAL A 314 23.56 -1.89 -1.89
CA VAL A 314 23.85 -0.87 -0.89
C VAL A 314 24.91 0.01 -1.51
N PRO A 315 24.67 1.27 -1.84
CA PRO A 315 25.75 2.18 -2.13
C PRO A 315 26.61 2.29 -0.86
N ALA A 316 27.91 2.04 -0.99
CA ALA A 316 28.87 2.25 0.08
C ALA A 316 28.74 3.68 0.64
N PRO A 317 28.92 3.90 1.96
CA PRO A 317 28.91 5.23 2.52
C PRO A 317 29.98 6.06 1.80
N VAL A 318 29.56 7.16 1.18
CA VAL A 318 30.46 8.16 0.62
C VAL A 318 31.14 8.82 1.80
N SER A 319 32.38 8.50 2.02
CA SER A 319 33.26 9.26 2.92
C SER A 319 33.36 10.67 2.34
N VAL A 320 32.81 11.65 3.04
CA VAL A 320 33.00 13.07 2.73
C VAL A 320 34.37 13.48 3.32
N PRO A 321 35.24 14.16 2.55
CA PRO A 321 36.51 14.67 3.05
C PRO A 321 36.30 15.80 4.08
#